data_8a79252ea8148c6cfd891045945e3cb0
#
_entry.id   8a79252ea8148c6cfd891045945e3cb0
#
_cell.length_a   1.000
_cell.length_b   1.000
_cell.length_c   1.000
_cell.angle_alpha   90.00
_cell.angle_beta   90.00
_cell.angle_gamma   90.00
#
_symmetry.space_group_name_H-M   'P 1'
#
loop_
_entity.id
_entity.type
_entity.pdbx_description
1 polymer ?
#
loop_
_entity_poly.entity_id
_entity_poly.type
_entity_poly.pdbx_seq_one_letter_code
_entity_poly.pdbx_strand_id
1 'polypeptide(L)'
;MKKFISKIALFVITCITVISCSVTKDLNKDDLILRSNEIFVNGSKVKTDSLSPLITQKKNNYIIGYPLAGKLYQSSKKNSDSIFNEWINKRVNRNKRLNSILSKKQVIQLNSYFKNFNIWKKKNGEKLEIIDSVKTNISIDNLKSYFKNNGYFNSQISSNTIIDQNNNKYGKVIYNIKTGNQYTLDSIATNIESEVLRSIFNSGKEKSILKPNTSFNTKKFESERNRIDKLFKNSGVYNFQINSISFKINLDTTNLSFKIPVEIVIKENSLSNKYKKHKIEKVNLFIEKEDLNTEIKKIFSHDSINFYSNFSLDYKPNVLSNLIHVKKNEFYSDSKRNETIKLLNKFDNFQYPSINYNFISETNKQLEANIYLVPKKKYSFRFGLDLKHSNIEDIGIAFESSFTNRNVFKSGEKLEFTTRGTIGKSANTTISEYGFDIRFKFPKLFPSFNFKNLVKFKNKPVTYLNIGTSNQTNIGLDRQNFKFDLNYDWFDKKNRKNNLSLINIELVNN
;
A
#
# COMPACT_ATOMS: atom_id res chain seq x y z
N MET A 1 -29.81 -3.43 -39.50
CA MET A 1 -30.48 -2.52 -38.57
C MET A 1 -31.66 -3.14 -37.81
N LYS A 2 -32.71 -3.69 -38.47
CA LYS A 2 -33.89 -4.25 -37.76
C LYS A 2 -33.57 -5.34 -36.69
N LYS A 3 -32.65 -6.28 -36.96
CA LYS A 3 -32.22 -7.32 -36.00
C LYS A 3 -31.41 -6.77 -34.80
N PHE A 4 -30.72 -5.65 -34.94
CA PHE A 4 -29.97 -4.97 -33.88
C PHE A 4 -30.91 -4.19 -32.96
N ILE A 5 -31.88 -3.48 -33.55
CA ILE A 5 -32.94 -2.77 -32.82
C ILE A 5 -33.79 -3.75 -31.98
N SER A 6 -34.13 -4.93 -32.56
CA SER A 6 -34.86 -5.99 -31.84
C SER A 6 -34.07 -6.55 -30.62
N LYS A 7 -32.76 -6.71 -30.75
CA LYS A 7 -31.92 -7.17 -29.60
C LYS A 7 -31.80 -6.09 -28.52
N ILE A 8 -31.71 -4.81 -28.92
CA ILE A 8 -31.70 -3.69 -27.95
C ILE A 8 -33.07 -3.56 -27.30
N ALA A 9 -34.17 -3.68 -28.04
CA ALA A 9 -35.53 -3.65 -27.49
C ALA A 9 -35.77 -4.84 -26.55
N LEU A 10 -35.30 -6.04 -26.86
CA LEU A 10 -35.39 -7.21 -25.98
C LEU A 10 -34.56 -7.03 -24.72
N PHE A 11 -33.36 -6.44 -24.83
CA PHE A 11 -32.51 -6.11 -23.71
C PHE A 11 -33.15 -5.05 -22.81
N VAL A 12 -33.72 -4.01 -23.39
CA VAL A 12 -34.44 -2.95 -22.66
C VAL A 12 -35.71 -3.52 -21.98
N ILE A 13 -36.48 -4.38 -22.65
CA ILE A 13 -37.65 -5.05 -22.04
C ILE A 13 -37.25 -5.98 -20.90
N THR A 14 -36.16 -6.74 -21.07
CA THR A 14 -35.65 -7.58 -19.96
C THR A 14 -35.10 -6.72 -18.79
N CYS A 15 -34.51 -5.58 -19.04
CA CYS A 15 -34.14 -4.62 -18.01
C CYS A 15 -35.34 -4.04 -17.29
N ILE A 16 -36.42 -3.69 -18.00
CA ILE A 16 -37.66 -3.13 -17.44
C ILE A 16 -38.40 -4.16 -16.55
N THR A 17 -38.44 -5.43 -16.95
CA THR A 17 -39.07 -6.48 -16.14
C THR A 17 -38.33 -6.78 -14.83
N VAL A 18 -37.01 -6.58 -14.78
CA VAL A 18 -36.20 -6.70 -13.58
C VAL A 18 -36.43 -5.52 -12.60
N ILE A 19 -36.94 -4.38 -13.08
CA ILE A 19 -37.16 -3.16 -12.30
C ILE A 19 -38.47 -3.24 -11.46
N SER A 20 -39.42 -4.13 -11.80
CA SER A 20 -40.78 -4.16 -11.24
C SER A 20 -40.93 -4.73 -9.80
N CYS A 21 -39.92 -5.44 -9.25
CA CYS A 21 -40.00 -5.92 -7.86
C CYS A 21 -39.52 -4.85 -6.87
N SER A 22 -40.36 -4.46 -5.90
CA SER A 22 -39.96 -3.52 -4.87
C SER A 22 -38.88 -4.13 -3.97
N VAL A 23 -37.79 -3.40 -3.77
CA VAL A 23 -36.65 -3.80 -2.92
C VAL A 23 -37.02 -3.88 -1.43
N THR A 24 -38.20 -3.37 -1.08
CA THR A 24 -38.68 -3.21 0.31
C THR A 24 -39.56 -4.36 0.80
N LYS A 25 -39.71 -5.45 0.00
CA LYS A 25 -40.71 -6.50 0.27
C LYS A 25 -40.41 -7.34 1.52
N ASP A 26 -39.13 -7.46 1.90
CA ASP A 26 -38.66 -8.29 3.02
C ASP A 26 -38.29 -7.45 4.27
N LEU A 27 -38.69 -6.18 4.32
CA LEU A 27 -38.41 -5.28 5.45
C LEU A 27 -39.54 -5.35 6.50
N ASN A 28 -39.17 -5.31 7.78
CA ASN A 28 -40.12 -5.12 8.86
C ASN A 28 -40.82 -3.77 8.74
N LYS A 29 -41.96 -3.61 9.42
CA LYS A 29 -42.75 -2.36 9.32
C LYS A 29 -41.97 -1.11 9.75
N ASP A 30 -41.07 -1.26 10.72
CA ASP A 30 -40.31 -0.16 11.35
C ASP A 30 -38.90 0.03 10.75
N ASP A 31 -38.48 -0.84 9.82
CA ASP A 31 -37.19 -0.76 9.20
C ASP A 31 -37.12 0.37 8.16
N LEU A 32 -36.09 1.22 8.28
CA LEU A 32 -35.79 2.31 7.36
C LEU A 32 -34.48 2.05 6.61
N ILE A 33 -34.52 2.05 5.29
CA ILE A 33 -33.33 1.95 4.46
C ILE A 33 -32.57 3.27 4.49
N LEU A 34 -31.27 3.22 4.74
CA LEU A 34 -30.40 4.39 4.78
C LEU A 34 -30.19 4.97 3.37
N ARG A 35 -30.76 6.14 3.09
CA ARG A 35 -30.59 6.85 1.81
C ARG A 35 -29.34 7.73 1.79
N SER A 36 -29.07 8.44 2.89
CA SER A 36 -27.90 9.31 3.01
C SER A 36 -27.57 9.60 4.47
N ASN A 37 -26.30 9.93 4.70
CA ASN A 37 -25.84 10.58 5.92
C ASN A 37 -25.55 12.05 5.62
N GLU A 38 -25.99 12.94 6.47
CA GLU A 38 -25.71 14.38 6.38
C GLU A 38 -25.03 14.84 7.68
N ILE A 39 -23.99 15.66 7.54
CA ILE A 39 -23.21 16.16 8.68
C ILE A 39 -23.33 17.68 8.69
N PHE A 40 -23.77 18.23 9.82
CA PHE A 40 -23.82 19.66 10.04
C PHE A 40 -22.85 20.02 11.18
N VAL A 41 -21.99 20.99 10.93
CA VAL A 41 -21.07 21.54 11.91
C VAL A 41 -21.42 22.98 12.14
N ASN A 42 -21.78 23.30 13.39
CA ASN A 42 -22.25 24.63 13.79
C ASN A 42 -23.37 25.19 12.87
N GLY A 43 -24.33 24.34 12.52
CA GLY A 43 -25.47 24.69 11.67
C GLY A 43 -25.19 24.65 10.16
N SER A 44 -23.95 24.55 9.73
CA SER A 44 -23.58 24.49 8.30
C SER A 44 -23.38 23.07 7.82
N LYS A 45 -24.02 22.71 6.70
CA LYS A 45 -23.82 21.38 6.07
C LYS A 45 -22.40 21.28 5.50
N VAL A 46 -21.69 20.30 5.96
CA VAL A 46 -20.28 20.08 5.55
C VAL A 46 -20.19 18.93 4.57
N LYS A 47 -19.65 19.21 3.37
CA LYS A 47 -19.20 18.18 2.43
C LYS A 47 -17.78 17.80 2.82
N THR A 48 -17.58 16.71 3.56
CA THR A 48 -16.24 16.38 4.04
C THR A 48 -15.87 14.96 3.73
N ASP A 49 -14.88 14.83 2.87
CA ASP A 49 -14.16 13.58 2.70
C ASP A 49 -13.44 13.14 3.99
N SER A 50 -13.19 14.07 4.92
CA SER A 50 -12.52 13.79 6.20
C SER A 50 -13.45 13.26 7.30
N LEU A 51 -14.74 13.61 7.31
CA LEU A 51 -15.71 13.15 8.32
C LEU A 51 -16.51 11.93 7.88
N SER A 52 -16.72 11.75 6.59
CA SER A 52 -17.44 10.59 6.02
C SER A 52 -16.89 9.23 6.44
N PRO A 53 -15.55 9.02 6.57
CA PRO A 53 -15.00 7.75 7.04
C PRO A 53 -15.33 7.42 8.50
N LEU A 54 -15.73 8.42 9.31
CA LEU A 54 -16.08 8.25 10.72
C LEU A 54 -17.50 7.72 10.90
N ILE A 55 -18.32 7.81 9.87
CA ILE A 55 -19.68 7.28 9.87
C ILE A 55 -19.63 5.79 9.58
N THR A 56 -20.10 5.00 10.54
CA THR A 56 -20.06 3.53 10.48
C THR A 56 -20.99 2.97 9.41
N GLN A 57 -22.21 3.52 9.32
CA GLN A 57 -23.17 3.10 8.31
C GLN A 57 -22.99 3.90 7.02
N LYS A 58 -22.78 3.20 5.91
CA LYS A 58 -22.69 3.80 4.57
C LYS A 58 -23.94 3.46 3.78
N LYS A 59 -24.48 4.44 3.04
CA LYS A 59 -25.58 4.19 2.13
C LYS A 59 -25.19 3.15 1.07
N ASN A 60 -26.16 2.38 0.60
CA ASN A 60 -25.97 1.52 -0.55
C ASN A 60 -25.65 2.33 -1.83
N ASN A 61 -24.99 1.68 -2.79
CA ASN A 61 -24.71 2.28 -4.08
C ASN A 61 -25.97 2.33 -4.95
N TYR A 62 -26.26 3.51 -5.52
CA TYR A 62 -27.37 3.72 -6.46
C TYR A 62 -26.80 4.01 -7.86
N ILE A 63 -27.31 3.31 -8.87
CA ILE A 63 -26.98 3.57 -10.28
C ILE A 63 -28.26 4.14 -10.91
N ILE A 64 -28.18 5.38 -11.44
CA ILE A 64 -29.33 6.11 -12.02
C ILE A 64 -30.55 6.11 -11.07
N GLY A 65 -30.32 6.32 -9.76
CA GLY A 65 -31.39 6.36 -8.76
C GLY A 65 -31.92 4.99 -8.30
N TYR A 66 -31.42 3.87 -8.83
CA TYR A 66 -31.85 2.52 -8.49
C TYR A 66 -30.79 1.75 -7.69
N PRO A 67 -31.16 1.03 -6.61
CA PRO A 67 -30.25 0.19 -5.85
C PRO A 67 -30.05 -1.17 -6.55
N LEU A 68 -29.39 -1.18 -7.71
CA LEU A 68 -29.21 -2.40 -8.51
C LEU A 68 -28.47 -3.48 -7.74
N ALA A 69 -27.42 -3.13 -7.01
CA ALA A 69 -26.68 -4.07 -6.18
C ALA A 69 -27.55 -4.65 -5.05
N GLY A 70 -28.45 -3.82 -4.46
CA GLY A 70 -29.43 -4.28 -3.47
C GLY A 70 -30.42 -5.29 -4.05
N LYS A 71 -30.92 -5.03 -5.25
CA LYS A 71 -31.82 -5.97 -5.96
C LYS A 71 -31.11 -7.27 -6.30
N LEU A 72 -29.85 -7.20 -6.74
CA LEU A 72 -29.05 -8.36 -7.05
C LEU A 72 -28.90 -9.24 -5.78
N TYR A 73 -28.58 -8.64 -4.63
CA TYR A 73 -28.47 -9.34 -3.37
C TYR A 73 -29.78 -10.00 -2.95
N GLN A 74 -30.90 -9.29 -2.99
CA GLN A 74 -32.21 -9.83 -2.63
C GLN A 74 -32.69 -10.93 -3.58
N SER A 75 -32.32 -10.86 -4.87
CA SER A 75 -32.64 -11.91 -5.83
C SER A 75 -31.86 -13.20 -5.59
N SER A 76 -30.85 -13.19 -4.71
CA SER A 76 -30.11 -14.37 -4.32
C SER A 76 -30.92 -15.23 -3.33
N LYS A 77 -30.96 -16.53 -3.57
CA LYS A 77 -31.70 -17.48 -2.73
C LYS A 77 -30.77 -18.13 -1.71
N LYS A 78 -31.16 -18.16 -0.43
CA LYS A 78 -30.35 -18.71 0.66
C LYS A 78 -30.13 -20.23 0.52
N ASN A 79 -31.18 -20.99 0.19
CA ASN A 79 -31.13 -22.42 0.07
C ASN A 79 -31.30 -22.89 -1.39
N SER A 80 -30.36 -22.49 -2.23
CA SER A 80 -30.42 -22.68 -3.68
C SER A 80 -30.49 -24.15 -4.09
N ASP A 81 -29.85 -25.08 -3.35
CA ASP A 81 -29.88 -26.50 -3.60
C ASP A 81 -31.30 -27.09 -3.35
N SER A 82 -31.92 -26.76 -2.22
CA SER A 82 -33.30 -27.20 -1.88
C SER A 82 -34.30 -26.65 -2.89
N ILE A 83 -34.18 -25.38 -3.26
CA ILE A 83 -35.07 -24.73 -4.22
C ILE A 83 -34.95 -25.37 -5.62
N PHE A 84 -33.73 -25.72 -6.04
CA PHE A 84 -33.54 -26.40 -7.32
C PHE A 84 -34.14 -27.80 -7.30
N ASN A 85 -33.95 -28.54 -6.22
CA ASN A 85 -34.55 -29.88 -6.04
C ASN A 85 -36.08 -29.82 -5.97
N GLU A 86 -36.63 -28.87 -5.23
CA GLU A 86 -38.09 -28.64 -5.21
C GLU A 86 -38.61 -28.27 -6.61
N TRP A 87 -37.90 -27.41 -7.33
CA TRP A 87 -38.28 -27.01 -8.70
C TRP A 87 -38.29 -28.20 -9.66
N ILE A 88 -37.29 -29.09 -9.59
CA ILE A 88 -37.27 -30.32 -10.40
C ILE A 88 -38.42 -31.23 -10.07
N ASN A 89 -38.71 -31.40 -8.77
CA ASN A 89 -39.69 -32.43 -8.27
C ASN A 89 -41.12 -31.91 -8.23
N LYS A 90 -41.35 -30.58 -8.31
CA LYS A 90 -42.69 -29.98 -8.21
C LYS A 90 -43.66 -30.41 -9.31
N ARG A 91 -43.16 -30.93 -10.45
CA ARG A 91 -43.98 -31.52 -11.53
C ARG A 91 -43.42 -32.90 -11.90
N VAL A 92 -44.22 -33.93 -11.75
CA VAL A 92 -43.82 -35.33 -11.96
C VAL A 92 -43.11 -35.59 -13.31
N ASN A 93 -43.52 -34.92 -14.36
CA ASN A 93 -42.91 -35.05 -15.69
C ASN A 93 -41.67 -34.18 -15.93
N ARG A 94 -41.33 -33.22 -15.05
CA ARG A 94 -40.18 -32.31 -15.28
C ARG A 94 -38.87 -33.04 -15.13
N ASN A 95 -38.74 -33.86 -14.10
CA ASN A 95 -37.54 -34.66 -13.87
C ASN A 95 -37.32 -35.68 -15.00
N LYS A 96 -38.42 -36.35 -15.44
CA LYS A 96 -38.35 -37.26 -16.60
C LYS A 96 -37.91 -36.54 -17.87
N ARG A 97 -38.49 -35.36 -18.19
CA ARG A 97 -38.13 -34.57 -19.36
C ARG A 97 -36.70 -34.02 -19.30
N LEU A 98 -36.22 -33.60 -18.14
CA LEU A 98 -34.84 -33.19 -17.99
C LEU A 98 -33.87 -34.32 -18.21
N ASN A 99 -34.12 -35.47 -17.63
CA ASN A 99 -33.27 -36.66 -17.77
C ASN A 99 -33.36 -37.33 -19.17
N SER A 100 -34.40 -37.02 -19.98
CA SER A 100 -34.45 -37.45 -21.39
C SER A 100 -33.60 -36.56 -22.32
N ILE A 101 -33.34 -35.30 -21.93
CA ILE A 101 -32.57 -34.33 -22.71
C ILE A 101 -31.13 -34.22 -22.19
N LEU A 102 -30.94 -34.31 -20.88
CA LEU A 102 -29.66 -34.14 -20.19
C LEU A 102 -29.27 -35.42 -19.41
N SER A 103 -28.01 -35.77 -19.44
CA SER A 103 -27.48 -36.83 -18.57
C SER A 103 -27.57 -36.45 -17.09
N LYS A 104 -27.59 -37.47 -16.19
CA LYS A 104 -27.57 -37.22 -14.73
C LYS A 104 -26.42 -36.29 -14.29
N LYS A 105 -25.23 -36.43 -14.89
CA LYS A 105 -24.07 -35.54 -14.63
C LYS A 105 -24.37 -34.10 -15.03
N GLN A 106 -25.03 -33.87 -16.16
CA GLN A 106 -25.41 -32.54 -16.63
C GLN A 106 -26.47 -31.88 -15.73
N VAL A 107 -27.44 -32.67 -15.19
CA VAL A 107 -28.42 -32.15 -14.23
C VAL A 107 -27.75 -31.74 -12.91
N ILE A 108 -26.80 -32.52 -12.40
CA ILE A 108 -25.97 -32.13 -11.23
C ILE A 108 -25.18 -30.87 -11.52
N GLN A 109 -24.61 -30.76 -12.70
CA GLN A 109 -23.83 -29.57 -13.13
C GLN A 109 -24.74 -28.35 -13.25
N LEU A 110 -25.98 -28.50 -13.72
CA LEU A 110 -26.97 -27.41 -13.76
C LEU A 110 -27.31 -26.91 -12.34
N ASN A 111 -27.48 -27.83 -11.35
CA ASN A 111 -27.63 -27.43 -9.95
C ASN A 111 -26.42 -26.63 -9.44
N SER A 112 -25.21 -27.08 -9.76
CA SER A 112 -23.98 -26.38 -9.39
C SER A 112 -23.91 -24.98 -10.00
N TYR A 113 -24.27 -24.79 -11.28
CA TYR A 113 -24.37 -23.50 -11.92
C TYR A 113 -25.39 -22.57 -11.26
N PHE A 114 -26.59 -23.12 -10.92
CA PHE A 114 -27.63 -22.37 -10.21
C PHE A 114 -27.17 -21.91 -8.84
N LYS A 115 -26.49 -22.78 -8.07
CA LYS A 115 -25.88 -22.48 -6.79
C LYS A 115 -24.81 -21.41 -6.91
N ASN A 116 -23.85 -21.60 -7.83
CA ASN A 116 -22.75 -20.67 -8.04
C ASN A 116 -23.27 -19.29 -8.50
N PHE A 117 -24.31 -19.24 -9.33
CA PHE A 117 -24.94 -17.98 -9.73
C PHE A 117 -25.62 -17.27 -8.54
N ASN A 118 -26.24 -17.99 -7.61
CA ASN A 118 -26.79 -17.37 -6.40
C ASN A 118 -25.70 -16.90 -5.44
N ILE A 119 -24.60 -17.64 -5.32
CA ILE A 119 -23.41 -17.21 -4.56
C ILE A 119 -22.81 -15.94 -5.20
N TRP A 120 -22.69 -15.91 -6.53
CA TRP A 120 -22.21 -14.75 -7.27
C TRP A 120 -23.10 -13.52 -7.06
N LYS A 121 -24.42 -13.66 -7.13
CA LYS A 121 -25.39 -12.59 -6.82
C LYS A 121 -25.18 -12.04 -5.41
N LYS A 122 -25.02 -12.92 -4.41
CA LYS A 122 -24.80 -12.55 -3.02
C LYS A 122 -23.47 -11.85 -2.82
N LYS A 123 -22.42 -12.29 -3.52
CA LYS A 123 -21.06 -11.71 -3.42
C LYS A 123 -20.96 -10.35 -4.10
N ASN A 124 -21.63 -10.15 -5.24
CA ASN A 124 -21.57 -8.92 -6.04
C ASN A 124 -22.75 -7.97 -5.77
N GLY A 125 -23.77 -8.43 -5.04
CA GLY A 125 -24.86 -7.61 -4.54
C GLY A 125 -24.51 -6.98 -3.19
N GLU A 126 -25.22 -5.90 -2.85
CA GLU A 126 -25.09 -5.23 -1.54
C GLU A 126 -26.34 -5.54 -0.70
N LYS A 127 -26.12 -5.99 0.56
CA LYS A 127 -27.21 -6.06 1.53
C LYS A 127 -27.74 -4.66 1.77
N LEU A 128 -29.07 -4.51 1.85
CA LEU A 128 -29.65 -3.21 2.18
C LEU A 128 -29.20 -2.77 3.56
N GLU A 129 -28.70 -1.56 3.65
CA GLU A 129 -28.30 -0.95 4.90
C GLU A 129 -29.52 -0.31 5.57
N ILE A 130 -29.99 -0.96 6.65
CA ILE A 130 -31.09 -0.50 7.49
C ILE A 130 -30.49 0.43 8.55
N ILE A 131 -31.17 1.55 8.83
CA ILE A 131 -30.73 2.48 9.87
C ILE A 131 -30.74 1.76 11.22
N ASP A 132 -29.58 1.71 11.85
CA ASP A 132 -29.31 1.02 13.11
C ASP A 132 -28.83 2.03 14.16
N SER A 133 -29.56 2.10 15.26
CA SER A 133 -29.25 3.03 16.37
C SER A 133 -27.88 2.74 17.00
N VAL A 134 -27.48 1.48 17.11
CA VAL A 134 -26.17 1.10 17.66
C VAL A 134 -25.03 1.63 16.77
N LYS A 135 -25.13 1.41 15.46
CA LYS A 135 -24.14 1.92 14.50
C LYS A 135 -24.14 3.45 14.42
N THR A 136 -25.30 4.07 14.60
CA THR A 136 -25.43 5.55 14.69
C THR A 136 -24.70 6.08 15.91
N ASN A 137 -24.86 5.44 17.08
CA ASN A 137 -24.14 5.81 18.30
C ASN A 137 -22.62 5.62 18.16
N ILE A 138 -22.16 4.52 17.56
CA ILE A 138 -20.73 4.33 17.23
C ILE A 138 -20.22 5.48 16.36
N SER A 139 -21.01 5.95 15.40
CA SER A 139 -20.65 7.09 14.54
C SER A 139 -20.55 8.39 15.34
N ILE A 140 -21.45 8.61 16.31
CA ILE A 140 -21.38 9.76 17.24
C ILE A 140 -20.10 9.71 18.06
N ASP A 141 -19.72 8.55 18.61
CA ASP A 141 -18.51 8.37 19.40
C ASP A 141 -17.25 8.60 18.57
N ASN A 142 -17.24 8.11 17.32
CA ASN A 142 -16.15 8.36 16.39
C ASN A 142 -15.99 9.86 16.08
N LEU A 143 -17.09 10.55 15.82
CA LEU A 143 -17.10 12.00 15.59
C LEU A 143 -16.63 12.75 16.84
N LYS A 144 -17.14 12.38 18.04
CA LYS A 144 -16.73 12.98 19.31
C LYS A 144 -15.23 12.81 19.55
N SER A 145 -14.71 11.61 19.31
CA SER A 145 -13.27 11.32 19.40
C SER A 145 -12.46 12.15 18.41
N TYR A 146 -12.93 12.30 17.18
CA TYR A 146 -12.29 13.13 16.17
C TYR A 146 -12.19 14.60 16.61
N PHE A 147 -13.30 15.19 17.08
CA PHE A 147 -13.31 16.59 17.53
C PHE A 147 -12.45 16.79 18.77
N LYS A 148 -12.53 15.88 19.75
CA LYS A 148 -11.66 15.86 20.93
C LYS A 148 -10.18 15.81 20.56
N ASN A 149 -9.81 14.95 19.61
CA ASN A 149 -8.44 14.84 19.11
C ASN A 149 -7.94 16.08 18.36
N ASN A 150 -8.86 16.94 17.93
CA ASN A 150 -8.55 18.23 17.29
C ASN A 150 -8.74 19.44 18.23
N GLY A 151 -8.85 19.22 19.54
CA GLY A 151 -8.90 20.28 20.54
C GLY A 151 -10.29 20.82 20.85
N TYR A 152 -11.34 20.19 20.37
CA TYR A 152 -12.73 20.58 20.71
C TYR A 152 -13.28 19.70 21.81
N PHE A 153 -12.81 19.89 23.03
CA PHE A 153 -13.16 19.05 24.18
C PHE A 153 -14.60 19.16 24.63
N ASN A 154 -15.23 20.32 24.41
CA ASN A 154 -16.63 20.60 24.78
C ASN A 154 -17.61 20.35 23.63
N SER A 155 -17.18 19.60 22.58
CA SER A 155 -18.05 19.31 21.44
C SER A 155 -19.26 18.46 21.84
N GLN A 156 -20.44 18.87 21.39
CA GLN A 156 -21.69 18.14 21.54
C GLN A 156 -22.13 17.59 20.18
N ILE A 157 -22.45 16.31 20.13
CA ILE A 157 -22.85 15.64 18.91
C ILE A 157 -24.15 14.90 19.15
N SER A 158 -25.13 15.16 18.30
CA SER A 158 -26.41 14.48 18.28
C SER A 158 -26.75 13.98 16.89
N SER A 159 -27.65 13.03 16.81
CA SER A 159 -28.17 12.54 15.53
C SER A 159 -29.69 12.58 15.52
N ASN A 160 -30.25 12.83 14.35
CA ASN A 160 -31.68 12.74 14.08
C ASN A 160 -31.92 11.93 12.81
N THR A 161 -32.91 11.04 12.86
CA THR A 161 -33.37 10.32 11.68
C THR A 161 -34.58 11.00 11.07
N ILE A 162 -34.53 11.32 9.79
CA ILE A 162 -35.62 11.93 9.05
C ILE A 162 -36.12 10.94 8.01
N ILE A 163 -37.42 10.65 8.02
CA ILE A 163 -38.09 9.78 7.06
C ILE A 163 -38.24 10.54 5.74
N ASP A 164 -38.02 9.90 4.60
CA ASP A 164 -38.19 10.49 3.28
C ASP A 164 -39.67 10.68 2.98
N GLN A 165 -40.08 11.90 2.67
CA GLN A 165 -41.51 12.26 2.40
C GLN A 165 -42.06 11.53 1.17
N ASN A 166 -41.23 11.18 0.20
CA ASN A 166 -41.65 10.50 -1.03
C ASN A 166 -41.77 9.00 -0.86
N ASN A 167 -41.09 8.41 0.13
CA ASN A 167 -41.13 6.97 0.40
C ASN A 167 -40.81 6.66 1.87
N ASN A 168 -41.83 6.34 2.64
CA ASN A 168 -41.73 6.06 4.07
C ASN A 168 -40.83 4.90 4.48
N LYS A 169 -40.30 4.13 3.52
CA LYS A 169 -39.33 3.04 3.77
C LYS A 169 -37.89 3.53 3.72
N TYR A 170 -37.62 4.78 3.39
CA TYR A 170 -36.29 5.36 3.36
C TYR A 170 -36.13 6.44 4.40
N GLY A 171 -34.95 6.53 4.97
CA GLY A 171 -34.57 7.57 5.92
C GLY A 171 -33.19 8.12 5.66
N LYS A 172 -32.92 9.27 6.17
CA LYS A 172 -31.59 9.87 6.24
C LYS A 172 -31.22 10.12 7.71
N VAL A 173 -29.94 9.92 8.03
CA VAL A 173 -29.40 10.24 9.34
C VAL A 173 -28.64 11.55 9.24
N ILE A 174 -29.04 12.51 10.11
CA ILE A 174 -28.40 13.82 10.21
C ILE A 174 -27.61 13.86 11.51
N TYR A 175 -26.29 14.11 11.39
CA TYR A 175 -25.40 14.32 12.52
C TYR A 175 -25.20 15.82 12.72
N ASN A 176 -25.65 16.35 13.90
CA ASN A 176 -25.50 17.76 14.28
C ASN A 176 -24.36 17.89 15.28
N ILE A 177 -23.37 18.68 14.94
CA ILE A 177 -22.15 18.88 15.72
C ILE A 177 -22.06 20.36 16.14
N LYS A 178 -22.05 20.60 17.44
CA LYS A 178 -21.67 21.87 18.04
C LYS A 178 -20.25 21.71 18.57
N THR A 179 -19.27 22.37 17.95
CA THR A 179 -17.87 22.15 18.28
C THR A 179 -17.46 22.78 19.61
N GLY A 180 -18.05 23.88 19.98
CA GLY A 180 -17.51 24.75 21.03
C GLY A 180 -16.20 25.43 20.58
N ASN A 181 -15.46 26.01 21.52
CA ASN A 181 -14.20 26.67 21.27
C ASN A 181 -13.07 25.64 21.14
N GLN A 182 -12.11 25.93 20.24
CA GLN A 182 -10.94 25.11 20.06
C GLN A 182 -9.86 25.48 21.08
N TYR A 183 -9.35 24.51 21.78
CA TYR A 183 -8.22 24.68 22.71
C TYR A 183 -6.90 24.82 21.98
N THR A 184 -6.05 25.69 22.48
CA THR A 184 -4.68 25.93 22.00
C THR A 184 -3.65 25.54 23.05
N LEU A 185 -2.43 25.26 22.63
CA LEU A 185 -1.32 25.02 23.55
C LEU A 185 -0.90 26.36 24.18
N ASP A 186 -0.74 26.39 25.49
CA ASP A 186 -0.25 27.57 26.21
C ASP A 186 1.26 27.56 26.31
N SER A 187 1.80 26.91 27.34
CA SER A 187 3.22 26.74 27.59
C SER A 187 3.65 25.31 27.31
N ILE A 188 4.93 25.15 26.92
CA ILE A 188 5.53 23.84 26.70
C ILE A 188 6.75 23.70 27.58
N ALA A 189 6.56 23.05 28.71
CA ALA A 189 7.62 22.69 29.64
C ALA A 189 8.29 21.36 29.25
N THR A 190 9.49 21.12 29.76
CA THR A 190 10.21 19.87 29.52
C THR A 190 10.78 19.34 30.83
N ASN A 191 10.56 18.07 31.10
CA ASN A 191 11.15 17.34 32.20
C ASN A 191 11.90 16.12 31.66
N ILE A 192 13.21 16.21 31.55
CA ILE A 192 14.08 15.20 30.98
C ILE A 192 15.06 14.75 32.06
N GLU A 193 14.92 13.51 32.53
CA GLU A 193 15.72 12.98 33.63
C GLU A 193 17.19 12.81 33.23
N SER A 194 17.43 12.26 32.03
CA SER A 194 18.80 12.03 31.52
C SER A 194 19.46 13.33 31.06
N GLU A 195 20.65 13.61 31.58
CA GLU A 195 21.45 14.77 31.19
C GLU A 195 21.89 14.71 29.71
N VAL A 196 22.25 13.50 29.25
CA VAL A 196 22.62 13.26 27.84
C VAL A 196 21.44 13.57 26.91
N LEU A 197 20.24 13.08 27.23
CA LEU A 197 19.05 13.35 26.42
C LEU A 197 18.64 14.80 26.46
N ARG A 198 18.77 15.46 27.63
CA ARG A 198 18.49 16.89 27.80
C ARG A 198 19.37 17.76 26.89
N SER A 199 20.66 17.49 26.84
CA SER A 199 21.61 18.19 25.96
C SER A 199 21.24 18.01 24.50
N ILE A 200 20.92 16.77 24.06
CA ILE A 200 20.51 16.48 22.68
C ILE A 200 19.18 17.17 22.35
N PHE A 201 18.20 17.11 23.27
CA PHE A 201 16.88 17.72 23.07
C PHE A 201 17.01 19.23 22.86
N ASN A 202 17.80 19.90 23.70
CA ASN A 202 18.01 21.35 23.62
C ASN A 202 18.64 21.78 22.29
N SER A 203 19.55 20.97 21.74
CA SER A 203 20.16 21.26 20.42
C SER A 203 19.15 21.16 19.25
N GLY A 204 18.04 20.45 19.46
CA GLY A 204 16.99 20.28 18.45
C GLY A 204 15.65 20.95 18.79
N LYS A 205 15.58 21.76 19.87
CA LYS A 205 14.36 22.36 20.39
C LYS A 205 13.62 23.25 19.39
N GLU A 206 14.38 24.02 18.59
CA GLU A 206 13.79 24.91 17.58
C GLU A 206 12.95 24.20 16.52
N LYS A 207 13.25 22.91 16.27
CA LYS A 207 12.53 22.06 15.31
C LYS A 207 11.31 21.40 15.91
N SER A 208 10.91 21.74 17.14
CA SER A 208 9.72 21.19 17.78
C SER A 208 8.46 21.52 16.97
N ILE A 209 7.61 20.51 16.84
CA ILE A 209 6.31 20.62 16.17
C ILE A 209 5.28 21.26 17.09
N LEU A 210 5.43 21.02 18.40
CA LEU A 210 4.59 21.65 19.41
C LEU A 210 5.10 23.05 19.66
N LYS A 211 4.21 24.05 19.47
CA LYS A 211 4.52 25.48 19.69
C LYS A 211 3.39 26.12 20.47
N PRO A 212 3.68 27.07 21.36
CA PRO A 212 2.67 27.87 22.04
C PRO A 212 1.72 28.54 21.03
N ASN A 213 0.49 28.79 21.45
CA ASN A 213 -0.58 29.41 20.66
C ASN A 213 -0.96 28.66 19.38
N THR A 214 -0.59 27.37 19.25
CA THR A 214 -1.08 26.51 18.15
C THR A 214 -2.22 25.63 18.62
N SER A 215 -3.14 25.30 17.73
CA SER A 215 -4.27 24.43 18.03
C SER A 215 -3.82 23.07 18.55
N PHE A 216 -4.48 22.59 19.60
CA PHE A 216 -4.30 21.24 20.11
C PHE A 216 -4.67 20.23 19.03
N ASN A 217 -3.80 19.25 18.82
CA ASN A 217 -4.04 18.15 17.88
C ASN A 217 -3.18 16.95 18.28
N THR A 218 -3.81 15.80 18.58
CA THR A 218 -3.10 14.60 19.03
C THR A 218 -2.08 14.07 18.01
N LYS A 219 -2.32 14.27 16.69
CA LYS A 219 -1.36 13.88 15.65
C LYS A 219 -0.07 14.70 15.74
N LYS A 220 -0.13 15.96 16.20
CA LYS A 220 1.08 16.78 16.42
C LYS A 220 1.92 16.21 17.57
N PHE A 221 1.29 15.74 18.65
CA PHE A 221 1.98 15.09 19.75
C PHE A 221 2.66 13.80 19.30
N GLU A 222 1.98 12.97 18.52
CA GLU A 222 2.56 11.75 17.97
C GLU A 222 3.72 12.07 17.00
N SER A 223 3.57 13.10 16.18
CA SER A 223 4.64 13.56 15.29
C SER A 223 5.84 14.10 16.06
N GLU A 224 5.63 14.79 17.18
CA GLU A 224 6.68 15.29 18.06
C GLU A 224 7.40 14.13 18.77
N ARG A 225 6.66 13.13 19.27
CA ARG A 225 7.22 11.91 19.83
C ARG A 225 8.16 11.21 18.84
N ASN A 226 7.71 11.04 17.60
CA ASN A 226 8.51 10.45 16.53
C ASN A 226 9.71 11.32 16.15
N ARG A 227 9.60 12.66 16.20
CA ARG A 227 10.71 13.58 15.97
C ARG A 227 11.79 13.46 17.05
N ILE A 228 11.36 13.40 18.32
CA ILE A 228 12.28 13.26 19.48
C ILE A 228 12.98 11.91 19.41
N ASP A 229 12.26 10.81 19.17
CA ASP A 229 12.86 9.47 19.00
C ASP A 229 13.94 9.46 17.92
N LYS A 230 13.63 10.01 16.74
CA LYS A 230 14.60 10.14 15.65
C LYS A 230 15.77 11.02 16.00
N LEU A 231 15.57 12.11 16.75
CA LEU A 231 16.62 13.01 17.18
C LEU A 231 17.62 12.26 18.08
N PHE A 232 17.15 11.53 19.08
CA PHE A 232 18.00 10.79 19.99
C PHE A 232 18.73 9.64 19.31
N LYS A 233 18.04 8.81 18.55
CA LYS A 233 18.64 7.71 17.79
C LYS A 233 19.65 8.17 16.75
N ASN A 234 19.44 9.32 16.12
CA ASN A 234 20.40 9.89 15.17
C ASN A 234 21.55 10.62 15.83
N SER A 235 21.46 10.90 17.12
CA SER A 235 22.52 11.55 17.92
C SER A 235 23.36 10.55 18.71
N GLY A 236 23.21 9.26 18.45
CA GLY A 236 24.05 8.22 19.07
C GLY A 236 23.34 7.34 20.12
N VAL A 237 22.10 7.62 20.50
CA VAL A 237 21.43 6.85 21.57
C VAL A 237 20.76 5.63 20.96
N TYR A 238 21.53 4.53 20.81
CA TYR A 238 21.09 3.29 20.17
C TYR A 238 19.90 2.62 20.86
N ASN A 239 19.97 2.53 22.18
CA ASN A 239 18.99 1.81 23.01
C ASN A 239 17.78 2.67 23.42
N PHE A 240 17.58 3.86 22.81
CA PHE A 240 16.46 4.73 23.18
C PHE A 240 15.12 4.09 22.86
N GLN A 241 14.21 4.14 23.84
CA GLN A 241 12.85 3.61 23.72
C GLN A 241 11.84 4.75 23.58
N ILE A 242 11.07 4.74 22.51
CA ILE A 242 10.05 5.78 22.21
C ILE A 242 8.99 5.88 23.33
N ASN A 243 8.71 4.78 24.03
CA ASN A 243 7.75 4.73 25.14
C ASN A 243 8.22 5.53 26.39
N SER A 244 9.52 5.89 26.48
CA SER A 244 10.04 6.78 27.51
C SER A 244 9.53 8.22 27.35
N ILE A 245 8.96 8.59 26.17
CA ILE A 245 8.41 9.92 25.91
C ILE A 245 6.94 9.91 26.24
N SER A 246 6.54 10.75 27.17
CA SER A 246 5.15 11.02 27.52
C SER A 246 4.85 12.53 27.52
N PHE A 247 3.57 12.87 27.37
CA PHE A 247 3.08 14.24 27.43
C PHE A 247 2.08 14.34 28.58
N LYS A 248 2.39 15.16 29.57
CA LYS A 248 1.41 15.52 30.59
C LYS A 248 0.65 16.74 30.12
N ILE A 249 -0.66 16.63 30.12
CA ILE A 249 -1.58 17.64 29.65
C ILE A 249 -2.52 17.97 30.82
N ASN A 250 -2.50 19.19 31.28
CA ASN A 250 -3.44 19.66 32.31
C ASN A 250 -4.61 20.35 31.60
N LEU A 251 -5.69 19.60 31.43
CA LEU A 251 -6.90 20.08 30.79
C LEU A 251 -7.88 20.57 31.83
N ASP A 252 -8.04 21.90 31.94
CA ASP A 252 -9.10 22.54 32.69
C ASP A 252 -10.23 22.96 31.73
N THR A 253 -11.35 22.23 31.80
CA THR A 253 -12.51 22.49 30.97
C THR A 253 -13.43 23.54 31.57
N THR A 254 -13.20 23.97 32.82
CA THR A 254 -13.98 25.02 33.51
C THR A 254 -13.43 26.41 33.23
N ASN A 255 -12.14 26.49 32.86
CA ASN A 255 -11.48 27.76 32.56
C ASN A 255 -11.81 28.23 31.14
N LEU A 256 -12.30 29.46 31.03
CA LEU A 256 -12.67 30.11 29.76
C LEU A 256 -11.47 30.54 28.91
N SER A 257 -10.23 30.28 29.34
CA SER A 257 -9.03 30.65 28.58
C SER A 257 -8.80 29.77 27.31
N PHE A 258 -9.36 28.56 27.29
CA PHE A 258 -9.18 27.56 26.23
C PHE A 258 -7.70 27.28 25.91
N LYS A 259 -6.84 27.38 26.93
CA LYS A 259 -5.38 27.17 26.82
C LYS A 259 -4.97 25.96 27.65
N ILE A 260 -4.02 25.18 27.10
CA ILE A 260 -3.57 23.94 27.69
C ILE A 260 -2.05 24.00 27.90
N PRO A 261 -1.56 24.01 29.14
CA PRO A 261 -0.14 23.80 29.42
C PRO A 261 0.22 22.32 29.14
N VAL A 262 1.40 22.13 28.55
CA VAL A 262 1.94 20.82 28.20
C VAL A 262 3.33 20.64 28.80
N GLU A 263 3.57 19.50 29.42
CA GLU A 263 4.90 19.07 29.85
C GLU A 263 5.35 17.85 29.06
N ILE A 264 6.49 17.96 28.34
CA ILE A 264 7.16 16.84 27.70
C ILE A 264 8.00 16.15 28.75
N VAL A 265 7.65 14.91 29.09
CA VAL A 265 8.38 14.11 30.10
C VAL A 265 9.13 13.00 29.39
N ILE A 266 10.44 12.92 29.64
CA ILE A 266 11.30 11.86 29.09
C ILE A 266 12.01 11.20 30.27
N LYS A 267 11.60 9.97 30.56
CA LYS A 267 12.13 9.18 31.67
C LYS A 267 13.43 8.49 31.30
N GLU A 268 14.28 8.28 32.28
CA GLU A 268 15.45 7.41 32.17
C GLU A 268 14.99 5.94 32.08
N ASN A 269 15.74 5.08 31.43
CA ASN A 269 15.37 3.68 31.24
C ASN A 269 15.37 2.92 32.59
N SER A 270 16.49 2.96 33.29
CA SER A 270 16.65 2.42 34.66
C SER A 270 17.92 3.01 35.31
N LEU A 271 18.06 2.89 36.64
CA LEU A 271 19.26 3.34 37.35
C LEU A 271 20.52 2.64 36.87
N SER A 272 20.42 1.37 36.48
CA SER A 272 21.54 0.54 36.00
C SER A 272 21.82 0.73 34.50
N ASN A 273 20.85 1.23 33.71
CA ASN A 273 20.98 1.26 32.26
C ASN A 273 20.64 2.65 31.68
N LYS A 274 21.40 3.68 32.12
CA LYS A 274 21.25 5.07 31.70
C LYS A 274 21.49 5.23 30.21
N TYR A 275 20.75 6.14 29.56
CA TYR A 275 20.97 6.47 28.17
C TYR A 275 22.36 7.07 27.93
N LYS A 276 23.06 6.53 26.95
CA LYS A 276 24.42 6.93 26.55
C LYS A 276 24.51 7.10 25.04
N LYS A 277 25.47 7.91 24.58
CA LYS A 277 25.84 7.92 23.16
C LYS A 277 26.78 6.77 22.86
N HIS A 278 26.52 6.06 21.78
CA HIS A 278 27.28 4.88 21.35
C HIS A 278 28.04 5.20 20.07
N LYS A 279 29.33 4.87 20.03
CA LYS A 279 30.17 4.91 18.83
C LYS A 279 30.22 3.55 18.16
N ILE A 280 30.31 3.54 16.84
CA ILE A 280 30.57 2.34 16.05
C ILE A 280 32.07 2.06 16.05
N GLU A 281 32.52 1.00 16.70
CA GLU A 281 33.94 0.61 16.74
C GLU A 281 34.32 -0.32 15.60
N LYS A 282 33.42 -1.23 15.22
CA LYS A 282 33.63 -2.17 14.13
C LYS A 282 32.44 -2.19 13.19
N VAL A 283 32.74 -2.32 11.90
CA VAL A 283 31.74 -2.57 10.87
C VAL A 283 32.13 -3.84 10.14
N ASN A 284 31.29 -4.86 10.24
CA ASN A 284 31.51 -6.16 9.62
C ASN A 284 30.44 -6.40 8.57
N LEU A 285 30.86 -6.91 7.45
CA LEU A 285 29.99 -7.28 6.33
C LEU A 285 30.11 -8.77 6.07
N PHE A 286 29.08 -9.51 6.39
CA PHE A 286 28.95 -10.94 6.17
C PHE A 286 28.19 -11.18 4.87
N ILE A 287 28.83 -11.91 3.93
CA ILE A 287 28.23 -12.29 2.65
C ILE A 287 28.24 -13.80 2.57
N GLU A 288 27.07 -14.40 2.69
CA GLU A 288 26.91 -15.82 2.95
C GLU A 288 25.98 -16.46 1.92
N LYS A 289 26.40 -17.61 1.38
CA LYS A 289 25.52 -18.47 0.56
C LYS A 289 25.02 -19.60 1.43
N GLU A 290 23.70 -19.72 1.55
CA GLU A 290 23.01 -20.74 2.36
C GLU A 290 23.31 -22.17 1.92
N ASP A 291 23.61 -22.37 0.61
CA ASP A 291 23.83 -23.68 0.02
C ASP A 291 25.26 -24.25 0.32
N LEU A 292 26.13 -23.48 0.99
CA LEU A 292 27.51 -23.88 1.26
C LEU A 292 27.72 -24.12 2.75
N ASN A 293 27.97 -25.37 3.13
CA ASN A 293 28.36 -25.76 4.50
C ASN A 293 29.83 -25.42 4.83
N THR A 294 30.33 -24.30 4.32
CA THR A 294 31.70 -23.85 4.57
C THR A 294 31.73 -22.77 5.63
N GLU A 295 32.78 -22.80 6.46
CA GLU A 295 32.97 -21.83 7.53
C GLU A 295 33.17 -20.41 7.00
N ILE A 296 32.52 -19.44 7.65
CA ILE A 296 32.67 -18.02 7.32
C ILE A 296 34.01 -17.53 7.83
N LYS A 297 34.84 -17.00 6.95
CA LYS A 297 36.16 -16.46 7.28
C LYS A 297 36.29 -15.00 6.88
N LYS A 298 37.10 -14.26 7.63
CA LYS A 298 37.50 -12.91 7.23
C LYS A 298 38.36 -13.01 5.97
N ILE A 299 37.97 -12.29 4.91
CA ILE A 299 38.70 -12.31 3.64
C ILE A 299 39.70 -11.13 3.60
N PHE A 300 39.19 -9.91 3.84
CA PHE A 300 39.98 -8.68 3.83
C PHE A 300 39.25 -7.55 4.58
N SER A 301 39.91 -6.39 4.66
CA SER A 301 39.31 -5.14 5.14
C SER A 301 39.44 -4.06 4.07
N HIS A 302 38.36 -3.27 3.85
CA HIS A 302 38.33 -2.18 2.90
C HIS A 302 37.43 -1.04 3.43
N ASP A 303 37.88 0.22 3.34
CA ASP A 303 37.17 1.41 3.89
C ASP A 303 36.76 1.24 5.36
N SER A 304 37.60 0.62 6.19
CA SER A 304 37.32 0.31 7.60
C SER A 304 36.16 -0.68 7.81
N ILE A 305 35.75 -1.42 6.77
CA ILE A 305 34.77 -2.49 6.81
C ILE A 305 35.50 -3.82 6.73
N ASN A 306 35.24 -4.74 7.64
CA ASN A 306 35.75 -6.10 7.58
C ASN A 306 34.80 -6.97 6.75
N PHE A 307 35.30 -7.63 5.73
CA PHE A 307 34.55 -8.52 4.85
C PHE A 307 34.73 -9.96 5.27
N TYR A 308 33.60 -10.64 5.48
CA TYR A 308 33.53 -12.06 5.82
C TYR A 308 32.69 -12.80 4.77
N SER A 309 33.12 -13.97 4.35
CA SER A 309 32.34 -14.81 3.44
C SER A 309 32.71 -16.28 3.57
N ASN A 310 31.79 -17.16 3.16
CA ASN A 310 31.99 -18.59 3.04
C ASN A 310 32.33 -19.04 1.60
N PHE A 311 32.55 -18.08 0.67
CA PHE A 311 32.94 -18.32 -0.72
C PHE A 311 33.84 -17.20 -1.24
N SER A 312 34.43 -17.36 -2.43
CA SER A 312 35.20 -16.31 -3.12
C SER A 312 34.27 -15.13 -3.48
N LEU A 313 34.61 -13.91 -3.02
CA LEU A 313 33.79 -12.74 -3.22
C LEU A 313 33.78 -12.29 -4.69
N ASP A 314 32.63 -12.35 -5.33
CA ASP A 314 32.41 -11.92 -6.73
C ASP A 314 31.97 -10.44 -6.86
N TYR A 315 32.13 -9.61 -5.81
CA TYR A 315 31.79 -8.20 -5.84
C TYR A 315 33.02 -7.33 -5.65
N LYS A 316 33.09 -6.20 -6.36
CA LYS A 316 34.11 -5.19 -6.13
C LYS A 316 33.93 -4.55 -4.76
N PRO A 317 34.97 -4.53 -3.88
CA PRO A 317 34.86 -3.98 -2.53
C PRO A 317 34.32 -2.54 -2.49
N ASN A 318 34.83 -1.67 -3.36
CA ASN A 318 34.39 -0.29 -3.48
C ASN A 318 32.88 -0.15 -3.78
N VAL A 319 32.27 -1.09 -4.46
CA VAL A 319 30.84 -1.05 -4.77
C VAL A 319 30.04 -1.30 -3.52
N LEU A 320 30.45 -2.29 -2.72
CA LEU A 320 29.75 -2.64 -1.48
C LEU A 320 29.96 -1.59 -0.39
N SER A 321 31.21 -1.14 -0.17
CA SER A 321 31.52 -0.13 0.83
C SER A 321 30.76 1.18 0.59
N ASN A 322 30.58 1.54 -0.67
CA ASN A 322 29.79 2.69 -1.07
C ASN A 322 28.29 2.59 -0.78
N LEU A 323 27.73 1.40 -0.55
CA LEU A 323 26.33 1.21 -0.16
C LEU A 323 26.14 1.34 1.35
N ILE A 324 27.23 1.27 2.12
CA ILE A 324 27.22 1.24 3.58
C ILE A 324 27.52 2.64 4.11
N HIS A 325 26.52 3.26 4.74
CA HIS A 325 26.62 4.60 5.35
C HIS A 325 26.97 4.54 6.84
N VAL A 326 26.91 3.36 7.46
CA VAL A 326 27.39 3.12 8.81
C VAL A 326 28.93 3.05 8.77
N LYS A 327 29.61 3.94 9.51
CA LYS A 327 31.07 4.05 9.46
C LYS A 327 31.68 3.90 10.84
N LYS A 328 32.88 3.30 10.87
CA LYS A 328 33.70 3.20 12.09
C LYS A 328 33.98 4.60 12.66
N ASN A 329 34.10 4.69 13.99
CA ASN A 329 34.35 5.90 14.77
C ASN A 329 33.26 6.99 14.73
N GLU A 330 32.13 6.75 14.06
CA GLU A 330 30.98 7.63 14.09
C GLU A 330 30.00 7.21 15.18
N PHE A 331 29.18 8.16 15.65
CA PHE A 331 28.06 7.83 16.54
C PHE A 331 26.99 7.06 15.77
N TYR A 332 26.31 6.16 16.49
CA TYR A 332 25.14 5.48 15.96
C TYR A 332 24.13 6.47 15.35
N SER A 333 23.55 6.09 14.25
CA SER A 333 22.49 6.86 13.60
C SER A 333 21.51 5.92 12.89
N ASP A 334 20.26 5.97 13.34
CA ASP A 334 19.17 5.19 12.72
C ASP A 334 18.93 5.59 11.25
N SER A 335 19.11 6.86 10.91
CA SER A 335 19.05 7.33 9.52
C SER A 335 20.10 6.68 8.63
N LYS A 336 21.36 6.57 9.11
CA LYS A 336 22.43 5.91 8.35
C LYS A 336 22.21 4.41 8.20
N ARG A 337 21.69 3.76 9.26
CA ARG A 337 21.26 2.38 9.22
C ARG A 337 20.19 2.17 8.14
N ASN A 338 19.12 2.95 8.21
CA ASN A 338 17.99 2.83 7.28
C ASN A 338 18.38 3.18 5.84
N GLU A 339 19.29 4.14 5.64
CA GLU A 339 19.83 4.48 4.33
C GLU A 339 20.67 3.34 3.76
N THR A 340 21.51 2.69 4.57
CA THR A 340 22.26 1.49 4.18
C THR A 340 21.33 0.37 3.73
N ILE A 341 20.33 0.02 4.52
CA ILE A 341 19.33 -1.00 4.17
C ILE A 341 18.61 -0.63 2.86
N LYS A 342 18.19 0.64 2.72
CA LYS A 342 17.52 1.13 1.50
C LYS A 342 18.41 0.97 0.26
N LEU A 343 19.69 1.29 0.37
CA LEU A 343 20.62 1.17 -0.76
C LEU A 343 20.91 -0.29 -1.11
N LEU A 344 21.10 -1.15 -0.12
CA LEU A 344 21.30 -2.59 -0.32
C LEU A 344 20.07 -3.23 -1.00
N ASN A 345 18.85 -2.88 -0.57
CA ASN A 345 17.63 -3.34 -1.22
C ASN A 345 17.51 -2.81 -2.67
N LYS A 346 17.87 -1.55 -2.92
CA LYS A 346 17.84 -0.97 -4.27
C LYS A 346 18.88 -1.58 -5.20
N PHE A 347 19.99 -2.02 -4.66
CA PHE A 347 21.05 -2.72 -5.40
C PHE A 347 20.54 -4.03 -6.00
N ASP A 348 19.56 -4.68 -5.36
CA ASP A 348 18.77 -5.81 -5.83
C ASP A 348 19.59 -7.10 -6.14
N ASN A 349 20.79 -7.21 -5.59
CA ASN A 349 21.64 -8.41 -5.71
C ASN A 349 21.60 -9.29 -4.46
N PHE A 350 21.01 -8.82 -3.36
CA PHE A 350 20.93 -9.52 -2.09
C PHE A 350 19.49 -9.79 -1.67
N GLN A 351 19.28 -10.85 -0.91
CA GLN A 351 18.03 -11.18 -0.26
C GLN A 351 18.07 -10.62 1.16
N TYR A 352 16.99 -9.97 1.60
CA TYR A 352 16.76 -9.54 2.98
C TYR A 352 17.98 -8.95 3.72
N PRO A 353 18.64 -7.89 3.20
CA PRO A 353 19.74 -7.25 3.89
C PRO A 353 19.35 -6.85 5.31
N SER A 354 20.16 -7.19 6.31
CA SER A 354 19.91 -6.84 7.70
C SER A 354 21.15 -6.25 8.36
N ILE A 355 20.95 -5.43 9.38
CA ILE A 355 22.02 -4.85 10.21
C ILE A 355 21.67 -5.06 11.67
N ASN A 356 22.52 -5.78 12.38
CA ASN A 356 22.46 -6.00 13.82
C ASN A 356 23.60 -5.27 14.51
N TYR A 357 23.34 -4.80 15.72
CA TYR A 357 24.34 -4.12 16.54
C TYR A 357 24.55 -4.88 17.83
N ASN A 358 25.79 -5.18 18.15
CA ASN A 358 26.19 -5.83 19.41
C ASN A 358 27.05 -4.86 20.22
N PHE A 359 26.96 -4.93 21.55
CA PHE A 359 27.88 -4.23 22.43
C PHE A 359 29.21 -4.97 22.49
N ILE A 360 30.33 -4.24 22.35
CA ILE A 360 31.69 -4.83 22.39
C ILE A 360 32.16 -5.05 23.82
N SER A 361 31.72 -4.21 24.74
CA SER A 361 32.10 -4.29 26.14
C SER A 361 30.93 -4.03 27.09
N GLU A 362 31.01 -4.50 28.30
CA GLU A 362 30.04 -4.24 29.37
C GLU A 362 29.92 -2.76 29.75
N THR A 363 30.91 -1.94 29.45
CA THR A 363 30.84 -0.48 29.62
C THR A 363 29.85 0.18 28.64
N ASN A 364 29.36 -0.59 27.69
CA ASN A 364 28.22 -0.24 26.78
C ASN A 364 28.30 1.10 26.03
N LYS A 365 29.51 1.57 25.66
CA LYS A 365 29.68 2.79 24.87
C LYS A 365 30.02 2.52 23.40
N GLN A 366 30.44 1.29 23.08
CA GLN A 366 30.92 0.91 21.74
C GLN A 366 30.04 -0.18 21.14
N LEU A 367 29.70 -0.01 19.89
CA LEU A 367 28.89 -0.94 19.09
C LEU A 367 29.71 -1.57 17.98
N GLU A 368 29.44 -2.81 17.72
CA GLU A 368 29.82 -3.52 16.51
C GLU A 368 28.61 -3.61 15.59
N ALA A 369 28.74 -3.09 14.38
CA ALA A 369 27.69 -3.16 13.36
C ALA A 369 27.93 -4.38 12.46
N ASN A 370 27.04 -5.36 12.49
CA ASN A 370 27.10 -6.58 11.71
C ASN A 370 26.03 -6.53 10.60
N ILE A 371 26.48 -6.47 9.35
CA ILE A 371 25.65 -6.37 8.15
C ILE A 371 25.64 -7.75 7.49
N TYR A 372 24.45 -8.32 7.29
CA TYR A 372 24.27 -9.65 6.72
C TYR A 372 23.64 -9.55 5.34
N LEU A 373 24.27 -10.18 4.37
CA LEU A 373 23.84 -10.21 2.98
C LEU A 373 23.82 -11.65 2.46
N VAL A 374 22.71 -12.08 1.92
CA VAL A 374 22.58 -13.35 1.20
C VAL A 374 22.47 -13.05 -0.31
N PRO A 375 23.43 -13.44 -1.13
CA PRO A 375 23.38 -13.20 -2.57
C PRO A 375 22.18 -13.90 -3.23
N LYS A 376 21.49 -13.22 -4.12
CA LYS A 376 20.52 -13.85 -5.01
C LYS A 376 21.23 -14.76 -6.00
N LYS A 377 20.55 -15.80 -6.48
CA LYS A 377 21.09 -16.69 -7.52
C LYS A 377 21.57 -15.88 -8.72
N LYS A 378 22.77 -16.17 -9.19
CA LYS A 378 23.40 -15.47 -10.33
C LYS A 378 22.54 -15.55 -11.58
N TYR A 379 22.00 -16.73 -11.85
CA TYR A 379 21.10 -16.98 -12.96
C TYR A 379 19.69 -17.27 -12.46
N SER A 380 18.69 -16.73 -13.16
CA SER A 380 17.30 -17.09 -12.94
C SER A 380 16.55 -17.13 -14.25
N PHE A 381 15.65 -18.09 -14.34
CA PHE A 381 14.73 -18.24 -15.45
C PHE A 381 13.31 -18.09 -14.94
N ARG A 382 12.47 -17.37 -15.68
CA ARG A 382 11.06 -17.22 -15.42
C ARG A 382 10.29 -17.55 -16.68
N PHE A 383 9.21 -18.27 -16.50
CA PHE A 383 8.24 -18.55 -17.55
C PHE A 383 6.85 -18.16 -17.05
N GLY A 384 6.09 -17.44 -17.87
CA GLY A 384 4.70 -17.06 -17.61
C GLY A 384 3.83 -17.49 -18.78
N LEU A 385 2.58 -17.84 -18.48
CA LEU A 385 1.55 -18.17 -19.46
C LEU A 385 0.25 -17.51 -19.03
N ASP A 386 -0.34 -16.69 -19.91
CA ASP A 386 -1.53 -15.91 -19.65
C ASP A 386 -2.61 -16.20 -20.70
N LEU A 387 -3.85 -16.29 -20.25
CA LEU A 387 -5.01 -16.29 -21.14
C LEU A 387 -5.53 -14.86 -21.28
N LYS A 388 -5.67 -14.40 -22.51
CA LYS A 388 -6.15 -13.05 -22.84
C LYS A 388 -7.54 -13.08 -23.46
N HIS A 389 -8.33 -12.07 -23.13
CA HIS A 389 -9.60 -11.76 -23.79
C HIS A 389 -9.76 -10.25 -23.80
N SER A 390 -10.07 -9.69 -24.96
CA SER A 390 -10.29 -8.25 -25.13
C SER A 390 -11.35 -7.98 -26.20
N ASN A 391 -11.68 -6.73 -26.41
CA ASN A 391 -12.60 -6.32 -27.49
C ASN A 391 -12.04 -6.55 -28.91
N ILE A 392 -10.72 -6.74 -29.02
CA ILE A 392 -10.00 -6.96 -30.29
C ILE A 392 -9.66 -8.43 -30.46
N GLU A 393 -9.53 -9.18 -29.37
CA GLU A 393 -9.09 -10.57 -29.34
C GLU A 393 -10.12 -11.39 -28.56
N ASP A 394 -10.87 -12.24 -29.27
CA ASP A 394 -11.93 -13.06 -28.67
C ASP A 394 -11.35 -14.05 -27.64
N ILE A 395 -10.23 -14.67 -27.99
CA ILE A 395 -9.45 -15.53 -27.11
C ILE A 395 -8.00 -15.55 -27.56
N GLY A 396 -7.07 -15.42 -26.62
CA GLY A 396 -5.65 -15.47 -26.88
C GLY A 396 -4.86 -16.11 -25.76
N ILE A 397 -3.69 -16.61 -26.13
CA ILE A 397 -2.70 -17.13 -25.20
C ILE A 397 -1.44 -16.29 -25.36
N ALA A 398 -0.94 -15.78 -24.24
CA ALA A 398 0.34 -15.09 -24.19
C ALA A 398 1.34 -15.90 -23.38
N PHE A 399 2.58 -15.90 -23.80
CA PHE A 399 3.69 -16.45 -23.03
C PHE A 399 4.80 -15.41 -22.90
N GLU A 400 5.47 -15.44 -21.77
CA GLU A 400 6.68 -14.66 -21.51
C GLU A 400 7.73 -15.56 -20.90
N SER A 401 8.95 -15.48 -21.42
CA SER A 401 10.10 -16.17 -20.85
C SER A 401 11.21 -15.18 -20.64
N SER A 402 11.79 -15.15 -19.44
CA SER A 402 12.92 -14.27 -19.15
C SER A 402 14.08 -15.00 -18.48
N PHE A 403 15.27 -14.78 -19.00
CA PHE A 403 16.53 -15.22 -18.41
C PHE A 403 17.26 -14.01 -17.84
N THR A 404 17.69 -14.10 -16.59
CA THR A 404 18.41 -13.04 -15.90
C THR A 404 19.78 -13.53 -15.45
N ASN A 405 20.83 -12.75 -15.78
CA ASN A 405 22.17 -12.88 -15.23
C ASN A 405 22.48 -11.67 -14.35
N ARG A 406 22.78 -11.91 -13.06
CA ARG A 406 23.09 -10.87 -12.06
C ARG A 406 24.59 -10.76 -11.84
N ASN A 407 25.04 -9.54 -11.55
CA ASN A 407 26.42 -9.23 -11.21
C ASN A 407 27.41 -9.56 -12.32
N VAL A 408 27.09 -9.18 -13.55
CA VAL A 408 27.82 -9.56 -14.77
C VAL A 408 29.28 -9.10 -14.70
N PHE A 409 29.56 -7.87 -14.25
CA PHE A 409 30.90 -7.27 -14.16
C PHE A 409 31.36 -7.02 -12.71
N LYS A 410 30.85 -7.78 -11.76
CA LYS A 410 31.19 -7.71 -10.33
C LYS A 410 30.82 -6.37 -9.66
N SER A 411 29.95 -5.56 -10.29
CA SER A 411 29.50 -4.26 -9.74
C SER A 411 27.98 -4.20 -9.57
N GLY A 412 27.31 -5.35 -9.62
CA GLY A 412 25.86 -5.48 -9.38
C GLY A 412 25.00 -5.22 -10.61
N GLU A 413 25.59 -5.28 -11.79
CA GLU A 413 24.85 -5.15 -13.04
C GLU A 413 23.89 -6.33 -13.23
N LYS A 414 22.79 -6.07 -13.93
CA LYS A 414 21.80 -7.09 -14.28
C LYS A 414 21.56 -7.09 -15.78
N LEU A 415 21.76 -8.24 -16.41
CA LEU A 415 21.40 -8.48 -17.79
C LEU A 415 20.19 -9.40 -17.84
N GLU A 416 19.17 -8.99 -18.58
CA GLU A 416 17.91 -9.71 -18.71
C GLU A 416 17.56 -9.86 -20.19
N PHE A 417 17.31 -11.08 -20.60
CA PHE A 417 16.79 -11.44 -21.91
C PHE A 417 15.34 -11.85 -21.74
N THR A 418 14.44 -11.23 -22.47
CA THR A 418 13.02 -11.54 -22.41
C THR A 418 12.48 -11.84 -23.78
N THR A 419 11.79 -12.96 -23.92
CA THR A 419 11.00 -13.30 -25.10
C THR A 419 9.53 -13.30 -24.70
N ARG A 420 8.71 -12.72 -25.56
CA ARG A 420 7.26 -12.71 -25.37
C ARG A 420 6.57 -13.09 -26.68
N GLY A 421 5.47 -13.78 -26.55
CA GLY A 421 4.61 -14.09 -27.69
C GLY A 421 3.16 -14.10 -27.28
N THR A 422 2.30 -13.69 -28.21
CA THR A 422 0.85 -13.77 -28.08
C THR A 422 0.28 -14.37 -29.36
N ILE A 423 -0.60 -15.32 -29.22
CA ILE A 423 -1.39 -15.87 -30.34
C ILE A 423 -2.84 -15.81 -29.92
N GLY A 424 -3.65 -15.18 -30.73
CA GLY A 424 -5.07 -15.01 -30.48
C GLY A 424 -5.91 -15.10 -31.74
N LYS A 425 -7.20 -15.16 -31.57
CA LYS A 425 -8.19 -15.17 -32.65
C LYS A 425 -9.19 -14.05 -32.44
N SER A 426 -9.46 -13.30 -33.51
CA SER A 426 -10.50 -12.28 -33.58
C SER A 426 -11.37 -12.58 -34.79
N ALA A 427 -12.63 -12.99 -34.54
CA ALA A 427 -13.54 -13.49 -35.58
C ALA A 427 -12.86 -14.58 -36.42
N ASN A 428 -12.52 -14.27 -37.66
CA ASN A 428 -11.87 -15.20 -38.60
C ASN A 428 -10.39 -14.95 -38.83
N THR A 429 -9.78 -13.97 -38.15
CA THR A 429 -8.38 -13.57 -38.34
C THR A 429 -7.55 -14.00 -37.15
N THR A 430 -6.36 -14.58 -37.40
CA THR A 430 -5.36 -14.87 -36.39
C THR A 430 -4.55 -13.62 -36.10
N ILE A 431 -4.43 -13.27 -34.82
CA ILE A 431 -3.58 -12.19 -34.32
C ILE A 431 -2.37 -12.83 -33.66
N SER A 432 -1.19 -12.37 -34.00
CA SER A 432 0.05 -12.84 -33.36
C SER A 432 0.98 -11.68 -33.07
N GLU A 433 1.66 -11.77 -31.95
CA GLU A 433 2.77 -10.89 -31.59
C GLU A 433 3.90 -11.75 -31.03
N TYR A 434 5.11 -11.48 -31.46
CA TYR A 434 6.31 -12.04 -30.84
C TYR A 434 7.39 -10.98 -30.73
N GLY A 435 8.10 -10.98 -29.63
CA GLY A 435 9.13 -9.99 -29.34
C GLY A 435 10.28 -10.54 -28.54
N PHE A 436 11.42 -9.87 -28.66
CA PHE A 436 12.63 -10.14 -27.94
C PHE A 436 13.18 -8.83 -27.40
N ASP A 437 13.53 -8.83 -26.08
CA ASP A 437 14.08 -7.66 -25.40
C ASP A 437 15.36 -8.04 -24.65
N ILE A 438 16.37 -7.20 -24.75
CA ILE A 438 17.59 -7.23 -23.93
C ILE A 438 17.58 -6.00 -23.06
N ARG A 439 17.62 -6.20 -21.73
CA ARG A 439 17.70 -5.11 -20.76
C ARG A 439 18.98 -5.20 -19.96
N PHE A 440 19.77 -4.15 -19.99
CA PHE A 440 20.98 -4.01 -19.19
C PHE A 440 20.76 -2.94 -18.13
N LYS A 441 20.85 -3.32 -16.86
CA LYS A 441 20.71 -2.41 -15.71
C LYS A 441 22.06 -2.20 -15.05
N PHE A 442 22.52 -0.95 -14.97
CA PHE A 442 23.71 -0.55 -14.23
C PHE A 442 23.30 0.19 -12.95
N PRO A 443 23.76 -0.21 -11.76
CA PRO A 443 23.47 0.48 -10.50
C PRO A 443 24.30 1.77 -10.33
N LYS A 444 24.57 2.47 -11.42
CA LYS A 444 25.33 3.71 -11.52
C LYS A 444 24.97 4.43 -12.82
N LEU A 445 25.44 5.69 -12.99
CA LEU A 445 25.44 6.34 -14.31
C LEU A 445 26.42 5.62 -15.24
N PHE A 446 25.94 5.22 -16.41
CA PHE A 446 26.71 4.61 -17.47
C PHE A 446 26.11 4.95 -18.84
N PRO A 447 26.90 5.47 -19.82
CA PRO A 447 28.23 6.04 -19.66
C PRO A 447 28.26 7.16 -18.62
N SER A 448 29.39 7.35 -17.94
CA SER A 448 29.53 8.39 -16.93
C SER A 448 29.81 9.74 -17.60
N PHE A 449 28.78 10.36 -18.15
CA PHE A 449 28.88 11.76 -18.55
C PHE A 449 29.02 12.66 -17.32
N ASN A 450 29.68 13.80 -17.46
CA ASN A 450 29.98 14.71 -16.34
C ASN A 450 28.74 15.53 -15.89
N PHE A 451 27.61 14.84 -15.69
CA PHE A 451 26.35 15.43 -15.20
C PHE A 451 26.36 15.80 -13.71
N LYS A 452 27.46 15.52 -12.99
CA LYS A 452 27.55 15.80 -11.55
C LYS A 452 27.25 17.25 -11.18
N ASN A 453 27.54 18.18 -12.09
CA ASN A 453 27.30 19.62 -11.88
C ASN A 453 25.86 20.04 -12.26
N LEU A 454 25.19 19.30 -13.12
CA LEU A 454 23.85 19.64 -13.62
C LEU A 454 22.74 19.01 -12.78
N VAL A 455 22.97 17.84 -12.20
CA VAL A 455 21.96 17.09 -11.46
C VAL A 455 22.51 16.68 -10.09
N LYS A 456 21.92 17.22 -9.02
CA LYS A 456 22.23 16.80 -7.64
C LYS A 456 21.50 15.48 -7.35
N PHE A 457 22.18 14.37 -7.53
CA PHE A 457 21.64 13.03 -7.21
C PHE A 457 21.64 12.82 -5.68
N LYS A 458 20.48 12.60 -5.09
CA LYS A 458 20.38 12.26 -3.67
C LYS A 458 20.75 10.79 -3.42
N ASN A 459 20.26 9.89 -4.27
CA ASN A 459 20.54 8.47 -4.23
C ASN A 459 21.22 8.05 -5.52
N LYS A 460 22.07 7.03 -5.44
CA LYS A 460 22.80 6.52 -6.59
C LYS A 460 21.86 6.28 -7.76
N PRO A 461 22.11 6.87 -8.93
CA PRO A 461 21.26 6.70 -10.10
C PRO A 461 21.41 5.29 -10.66
N VAL A 462 20.44 4.88 -11.44
CA VAL A 462 20.43 3.62 -12.18
C VAL A 462 20.31 3.93 -13.65
N THR A 463 21.12 3.28 -14.47
CA THR A 463 21.04 3.36 -15.93
C THR A 463 20.37 2.10 -16.46
N TYR A 464 19.46 2.27 -17.39
CA TYR A 464 18.85 1.19 -18.17
C TYR A 464 19.20 1.38 -19.64
N LEU A 465 19.78 0.35 -20.22
CA LEU A 465 19.94 0.21 -21.66
C LEU A 465 18.99 -0.90 -22.09
N ASN A 466 18.03 -0.58 -22.96
CA ASN A 466 17.08 -1.53 -23.48
C ASN A 466 17.20 -1.60 -25.01
N ILE A 467 17.22 -2.81 -25.53
CA ILE A 467 17.17 -3.11 -26.95
C ILE A 467 16.05 -4.11 -27.14
N GLY A 468 15.11 -3.82 -28.03
CA GLY A 468 13.98 -4.70 -28.26
C GLY A 468 13.57 -4.74 -29.71
N THR A 469 12.98 -5.86 -30.11
CA THR A 469 12.29 -6.00 -31.38
C THR A 469 10.98 -6.75 -31.18
N SER A 470 9.97 -6.39 -31.96
CA SER A 470 8.72 -7.14 -31.98
C SER A 470 8.09 -7.10 -33.37
N ASN A 471 7.47 -8.22 -33.71
CA ASN A 471 6.62 -8.36 -34.88
C ASN A 471 5.19 -8.60 -34.42
N GLN A 472 4.27 -7.88 -35.00
CA GLN A 472 2.85 -7.99 -34.71
C GLN A 472 2.07 -8.12 -36.01
N THR A 473 1.26 -9.18 -36.09
CA THR A 473 0.27 -9.36 -37.14
C THR A 473 -1.13 -9.19 -36.55
N ASN A 474 -1.88 -8.24 -37.07
CA ASN A 474 -3.20 -7.91 -36.60
C ASN A 474 -4.16 -7.72 -37.81
N ILE A 475 -5.45 -7.47 -37.55
CA ILE A 475 -6.45 -7.26 -38.60
C ILE A 475 -6.06 -6.06 -39.46
N GLY A 476 -5.53 -6.33 -40.65
CA GLY A 476 -5.12 -5.30 -41.61
C GLY A 476 -3.85 -4.53 -41.31
N LEU A 477 -3.03 -5.02 -40.38
CA LEU A 477 -1.77 -4.37 -40.00
C LEU A 477 -0.72 -5.41 -39.65
N ASP A 478 0.38 -5.43 -40.39
CA ASP A 478 1.61 -6.14 -40.06
C ASP A 478 2.66 -5.11 -39.65
N ARG A 479 3.16 -5.20 -38.44
CA ARG A 479 4.05 -4.20 -37.86
C ARG A 479 5.31 -4.82 -37.29
N GLN A 480 6.46 -4.29 -37.69
CA GLN A 480 7.75 -4.60 -37.11
C GLN A 480 8.26 -3.39 -36.34
N ASN A 481 8.64 -3.59 -35.09
CA ASN A 481 9.22 -2.55 -34.24
C ASN A 481 10.64 -2.93 -33.86
N PHE A 482 11.54 -1.97 -33.91
CA PHE A 482 12.85 -2.02 -33.28
C PHE A 482 12.96 -0.85 -32.31
N LYS A 483 13.39 -1.13 -31.08
CA LYS A 483 13.48 -0.14 -30.01
C LYS A 483 14.86 -0.15 -29.36
N PHE A 484 15.43 1.04 -29.18
CA PHE A 484 16.66 1.27 -28.43
C PHE A 484 16.47 2.41 -27.47
N ASP A 485 16.66 2.16 -26.17
CA ASP A 485 16.48 3.16 -25.11
C ASP A 485 17.69 3.24 -24.19
N LEU A 486 18.11 4.45 -23.87
CA LEU A 486 19.05 4.75 -22.78
C LEU A 486 18.41 5.68 -21.79
N ASN A 487 18.11 5.18 -20.59
CA ASN A 487 17.35 5.87 -19.57
C ASN A 487 18.13 5.95 -18.26
N TYR A 488 18.05 7.11 -17.58
CA TYR A 488 18.58 7.34 -16.25
C TYR A 488 17.46 7.56 -15.25
N ASP A 489 17.46 6.78 -14.16
CA ASP A 489 16.56 6.91 -13.04
C ASP A 489 17.30 7.38 -11.79
N TRP A 490 16.80 8.41 -11.09
CA TRP A 490 17.35 8.84 -9.81
C TRP A 490 16.27 9.43 -8.91
N PHE A 491 16.60 9.62 -7.62
CA PHE A 491 15.75 10.32 -6.68
C PHE A 491 16.35 11.65 -6.28
N ASP A 492 15.55 12.70 -6.21
CA ASP A 492 15.96 14.00 -5.73
C ASP A 492 16.00 14.09 -4.18
N LYS A 493 16.39 15.27 -3.64
CA LYS A 493 16.42 15.50 -2.19
C LYS A 493 15.04 15.36 -1.51
N LYS A 494 13.96 15.59 -2.24
CA LYS A 494 12.58 15.44 -1.76
C LYS A 494 12.03 14.03 -1.97
N ASN A 495 12.90 13.06 -2.31
CA ASN A 495 12.56 11.66 -2.59
C ASN A 495 11.59 11.47 -3.78
N ARG A 496 11.57 12.41 -4.72
CA ARG A 496 10.81 12.29 -5.97
C ARG A 496 11.64 11.49 -6.97
N LYS A 497 11.00 10.53 -7.63
CA LYS A 497 11.63 9.77 -8.72
C LYS A 497 11.69 10.66 -9.96
N ASN A 498 12.87 10.75 -10.56
CA ASN A 498 13.11 11.42 -11.82
C ASN A 498 13.59 10.37 -12.83
N ASN A 499 13.19 10.54 -14.06
CA ASN A 499 13.61 9.74 -15.21
C ASN A 499 14.05 10.69 -16.32
N LEU A 500 15.18 10.39 -16.94
CA LEU A 500 15.69 11.07 -18.12
C LEU A 500 15.94 10.02 -19.20
N SER A 501 15.18 10.11 -20.28
CA SER A 501 15.48 9.36 -21.50
C SER A 501 16.49 10.16 -22.31
N LEU A 502 17.73 9.66 -22.35
CA LEU A 502 18.80 10.32 -23.13
C LEU A 502 18.69 9.97 -24.61
N ILE A 503 18.37 8.71 -24.89
CA ILE A 503 18.16 8.21 -26.24
C ILE A 503 16.90 7.38 -26.23
N ASN A 504 16.04 7.61 -27.19
CA ASN A 504 14.89 6.77 -27.47
C ASN A 504 14.72 6.73 -28.99
N ILE A 505 15.04 5.59 -29.59
CA ILE A 505 14.92 5.35 -31.01
C ILE A 505 13.88 4.24 -31.18
N GLU A 506 12.86 4.52 -31.95
CA GLU A 506 11.87 3.52 -32.34
C GLU A 506 11.74 3.54 -33.87
N LEU A 507 12.09 2.44 -34.50
CA LEU A 507 11.92 2.23 -35.93
C LEU A 507 10.71 1.33 -36.12
N VAL A 508 9.77 1.78 -36.92
CA VAL A 508 8.52 1.08 -37.22
C VAL A 508 8.44 0.85 -38.71
N ASN A 509 8.24 -0.39 -39.08
CA ASN A 509 7.94 -0.81 -40.45
C ASN A 509 6.54 -1.45 -40.45
N ASN A 510 5.65 -0.92 -41.31
CA ASN A 510 4.25 -1.36 -41.45
C ASN A 510 4.06 -1.98 -42.83
#